data_4529e310d0a1e3cba88bcd1de723565c
#
_entry.id   4529e310d0a1e3cba88bcd1de723565c
#
_cell.length_a   1.000
_cell.length_b   1.000
_cell.length_c   1.000
_cell.angle_alpha   90.00
_cell.angle_beta   90.00
_cell.angle_gamma   90.00
#
_symmetry.space_group_name_H-M   'P 1'
#
loop_
_entity.id
_entity.type
_entity.pdbx_description
1 polymer ?
#
loop_
_entity_poly.entity_id
_entity_poly.type
_entity_poly.pdbx_seq_one_letter_code
_entity_poly.pdbx_strand_id
1 'polypeptide(L)'
;MNQERSVTRNSLAQGELLKSRSARALGTTGLALMLGVALGGAAFAQSAPVGVPDKSFPESVTSTKDGTLYAGSFNLGGVVKASPGGKAEQFIQPGAAGSRSTLGVLADEKGGLLYVCSNDITGFGVPGPGDTKGAWLKVFDLASGAPKGSYGLPDPKSLCNDIAVGSDGSAYVSDSFTPNVYKLKPGAAALEAWATDPLLAPAKDGVGLDGIAVGADGNLYVTTFIPAKLFKIAIKDGKAGAVTELKTSRAIDHADAMRAFGDSFLLIEGAGRLAKVTVKGDEAQVDTIAEGLAEPVSVTQVGNTGWVAEGKLSYIIGDNKGKDPGPFTLKPVSLTK
;
A
#
# COMPACT_ATOMS: atom_id res chain seq x y z
N MET A 1 6.91 24.68 -58.52
CA MET A 1 5.82 25.58 -58.89
C MET A 1 5.24 26.03 -57.57
N ASN A 2 5.75 27.12 -56.97
CA ASN A 2 5.30 28.53 -57.09
C ASN A 2 3.89 28.66 -56.53
N GLN A 3 3.51 29.49 -55.61
CA GLN A 3 3.95 30.82 -55.10
C GLN A 3 3.22 31.02 -53.80
N GLU A 4 3.79 31.45 -52.70
CA GLU A 4 4.20 32.80 -52.29
C GLU A 4 3.09 33.88 -52.23
N ARG A 5 3.18 34.58 -51.11
CA ARG A 5 2.89 36.02 -50.84
C ARG A 5 1.56 36.28 -50.09
N SER A 6 1.44 37.25 -49.22
CA SER A 6 2.26 38.35 -48.66
C SER A 6 1.37 39.09 -47.66
N VAL A 7 1.84 39.42 -46.50
CA VAL A 7 2.22 40.73 -45.90
C VAL A 7 1.23 41.90 -46.07
N THR A 8 0.83 42.56 -44.96
CA THR A 8 1.02 43.99 -44.59
C THR A 8 0.12 44.33 -43.39
N ARG A 9 0.62 44.77 -42.27
CA ARG A 9 1.11 46.05 -41.73
C ARG A 9 0.20 47.24 -41.95
N ASN A 10 -0.21 47.89 -40.85
CA ASN A 10 -0.02 49.30 -40.45
C ASN A 10 -1.09 49.71 -39.44
N SER A 11 -0.92 50.46 -38.45
CA SER A 11 -0.02 51.42 -37.81
C SER A 11 -0.84 52.59 -37.28
N LEU A 12 -0.56 53.00 -36.03
CA LEU A 12 -0.50 54.35 -35.46
C LEU A 12 -1.76 55.24 -35.56
N ALA A 13 -2.22 55.94 -34.53
CA ALA A 13 -1.69 57.11 -33.88
C ALA A 13 -2.70 57.69 -32.86
N GLN A 14 -2.30 58.02 -31.65
CA GLN A 14 -2.05 59.39 -31.15
C GLN A 14 -3.26 60.29 -30.87
N GLY A 15 -3.23 60.95 -29.73
CA GLY A 15 -3.67 62.31 -29.47
C GLY A 15 -4.47 62.44 -28.16
N GLU A 16 -3.88 62.80 -27.14
CA GLU A 16 -3.62 64.08 -26.46
C GLU A 16 -4.77 64.66 -25.64
N LEU A 17 -4.43 64.91 -24.37
CA LEU A 17 -4.68 66.07 -23.49
C LEU A 17 -6.02 66.79 -23.47
N LEU A 18 -6.56 66.95 -22.28
CA LEU A 18 -6.83 68.32 -21.75
C LEU A 18 -7.01 68.34 -20.22
N LYS A 19 -6.42 69.38 -19.65
CA LYS A 19 -6.19 69.74 -18.25
C LYS A 19 -7.42 70.27 -17.50
N SER A 20 -7.32 70.12 -16.17
CA SER A 20 -7.64 71.10 -15.11
C SER A 20 -9.06 71.27 -14.63
N ARG A 21 -9.29 71.09 -13.34
CA ARG A 21 -9.43 72.13 -12.33
C ARG A 21 -9.70 71.60 -10.93
N SER A 22 -9.00 72.18 -10.01
CA SER A 22 -9.07 72.02 -8.57
C SER A 22 -10.45 72.35 -7.97
N ALA A 23 -10.87 71.59 -6.97
CA ALA A 23 -11.73 72.10 -5.91
C ALA A 23 -11.35 71.37 -4.58
N ARG A 24 -10.87 72.14 -3.64
CA ARG A 24 -10.64 71.75 -2.24
C ARG A 24 -12.00 71.63 -1.55
N ALA A 25 -12.19 70.54 -0.82
CA ALA A 25 -13.12 70.51 0.32
C ALA A 25 -12.44 69.70 1.45
N LEU A 26 -12.29 70.32 2.56
CA LEU A 26 -11.92 69.73 3.86
C LEU A 26 -13.05 68.87 4.37
N GLY A 27 -12.75 67.77 5.00
CA GLY A 27 -13.72 67.12 5.86
C GLY A 27 -13.39 65.71 6.27
N THR A 28 -12.86 65.60 7.49
CA THR A 28 -12.99 64.49 8.47
C THR A 28 -12.36 63.12 8.17
N THR A 29 -11.29 62.89 8.87
CA THR A 29 -10.62 61.62 9.16
C THR A 29 -11.63 60.57 9.71
N GLY A 30 -11.92 59.57 8.94
CA GLY A 30 -12.51 58.31 9.39
C GLY A 30 -11.49 57.21 9.14
N LEU A 31 -10.72 56.83 10.18
CA LEU A 31 -9.79 55.70 10.15
C LEU A 31 -10.61 54.41 10.21
N ALA A 32 -11.01 53.88 9.07
CA ALA A 32 -11.55 52.53 8.99
C ALA A 32 -10.42 51.51 9.04
N LEU A 33 -10.20 50.93 10.22
CA LEU A 33 -9.31 49.79 10.41
C LEU A 33 -9.96 48.56 9.76
N MET A 34 -9.60 48.27 8.50
CA MET A 34 -9.92 46.99 7.89
C MET A 34 -9.03 45.93 8.54
N LEU A 35 -9.59 45.20 9.52
CA LEU A 35 -9.02 43.94 9.97
C LEU A 35 -9.19 42.93 8.84
N GLY A 36 -8.19 42.79 7.99
CA GLY A 36 -8.07 41.69 7.05
C GLY A 36 -7.80 40.41 7.86
N VAL A 37 -8.85 39.63 8.13
CA VAL A 37 -8.67 38.25 8.58
C VAL A 37 -8.07 37.50 7.39
N ALA A 38 -6.75 37.37 7.36
CA ALA A 38 -6.08 36.41 6.54
C ALA A 38 -6.47 35.03 7.06
N LEU A 39 -7.48 34.40 6.43
CA LEU A 39 -7.69 32.96 6.51
C LEU A 39 -6.44 32.31 5.87
N GLY A 40 -5.39 32.20 6.65
CA GLY A 40 -4.25 31.36 6.34
C GLY A 40 -4.78 29.93 6.28
N GLY A 41 -5.09 29.43 5.09
CA GLY A 41 -5.25 28.01 4.86
C GLY A 41 -3.95 27.36 5.33
N ALA A 42 -3.99 26.61 6.43
CA ALA A 42 -2.89 25.76 6.82
C ALA A 42 -2.68 24.77 5.66
N ALA A 43 -1.70 25.04 4.82
CA ALA A 43 -1.17 24.05 3.91
C ALA A 43 -0.65 22.93 4.83
N PHE A 44 -1.35 21.82 4.90
CA PHE A 44 -0.86 20.63 5.58
C PHE A 44 0.44 20.27 4.87
N ALA A 45 1.57 20.50 5.54
CA ALA A 45 2.86 20.08 5.03
C ALA A 45 2.80 18.60 4.78
N GLN A 46 3.02 18.18 3.54
CA GLN A 46 3.10 16.77 3.19
C GLN A 46 4.21 16.14 4.05
N SER A 47 3.91 15.05 4.74
CA SER A 47 4.88 14.34 5.57
C SER A 47 6.11 13.98 4.72
N ALA A 48 7.30 14.06 5.31
CA ALA A 48 8.52 13.62 4.63
C ALA A 48 8.55 12.08 4.51
N PRO A 49 9.14 11.53 3.45
CA PRO A 49 9.37 10.09 3.34
C PRO A 49 10.18 9.56 4.53
N VAL A 50 9.88 8.34 4.96
CA VAL A 50 10.64 7.63 6.00
C VAL A 50 11.64 6.71 5.33
N GLY A 51 12.94 6.94 5.56
CA GLY A 51 14.01 6.04 5.09
C GLY A 51 13.98 4.72 5.85
N VAL A 52 14.10 3.60 5.13
CA VAL A 52 14.29 2.27 5.69
C VAL A 52 15.69 1.75 5.36
N PRO A 53 16.20 0.69 6.02
CA PRO A 53 17.58 0.27 5.82
C PRO A 53 17.94 -0.01 4.36
N ASP A 54 19.16 0.30 3.98
CA ASP A 54 19.72 -0.03 2.66
C ASP A 54 19.60 -1.53 2.40
N LYS A 55 19.29 -1.88 1.14
CA LYS A 55 19.08 -3.27 0.70
C LYS A 55 17.93 -4.00 1.40
N SER A 56 17.04 -3.30 2.10
CA SER A 56 15.89 -3.95 2.74
C SER A 56 14.88 -4.49 1.73
N PHE A 57 14.67 -3.80 0.62
CA PHE A 57 13.58 -4.09 -0.33
C PHE A 57 12.28 -4.28 0.47
N PRO A 58 11.68 -3.18 0.99
CA PRO A 58 10.49 -3.27 1.82
C PRO A 58 9.33 -3.79 0.98
N GLU A 59 8.84 -4.97 1.31
CA GLU A 59 7.78 -5.61 0.53
C GLU A 59 6.39 -5.32 1.11
N SER A 60 6.29 -5.07 2.41
CA SER A 60 5.02 -4.73 3.03
C SER A 60 5.18 -3.63 4.09
N VAL A 61 4.11 -2.87 4.27
CA VAL A 61 3.99 -1.86 5.33
C VAL A 61 2.64 -1.95 6.01
N THR A 62 2.62 -1.79 7.32
CA THR A 62 1.42 -1.64 8.15
C THR A 62 1.61 -0.53 9.17
N SER A 63 0.54 -0.10 9.82
CA SER A 63 0.60 0.97 10.83
C SER A 63 -0.34 0.72 11.99
N THR A 64 -0.05 1.40 13.10
CA THR A 64 -0.94 1.56 14.23
C THR A 64 -1.60 2.94 14.22
N LYS A 65 -2.68 3.11 14.98
CA LYS A 65 -3.45 4.36 15.04
C LYS A 65 -2.65 5.56 15.56
N ASP A 66 -1.62 5.29 16.37
CA ASP A 66 -0.69 6.32 16.85
C ASP A 66 0.29 6.83 15.78
N GLY A 67 0.23 6.24 14.58
CA GLY A 67 1.05 6.59 13.44
C GLY A 67 2.35 5.80 13.31
N THR A 68 2.64 4.86 14.21
CA THR A 68 3.81 3.99 14.06
C THR A 68 3.68 3.12 12.81
N LEU A 69 4.69 3.13 11.97
CA LEU A 69 4.80 2.32 10.76
C LEU A 69 5.67 1.10 11.03
N TYR A 70 5.29 -0.05 10.47
CA TYR A 70 6.07 -1.29 10.49
C TYR A 70 6.30 -1.75 9.06
N ALA A 71 7.55 -2.02 8.66
CA ALA A 71 7.87 -2.48 7.31
C ALA A 71 8.70 -3.75 7.37
N GLY A 72 8.30 -4.74 6.58
CA GLY A 72 9.01 -6.00 6.39
C GLY A 72 10.14 -5.86 5.38
N SER A 73 11.18 -6.67 5.49
CA SER A 73 12.29 -6.70 4.54
C SER A 73 12.31 -8.01 3.75
N PHE A 74 12.12 -7.90 2.43
CA PHE A 74 12.21 -9.02 1.51
C PHE A 74 13.61 -9.65 1.48
N ASN A 75 14.64 -8.82 1.50
CA ASN A 75 16.03 -9.30 1.39
C ASN A 75 16.66 -9.62 2.75
N LEU A 76 16.54 -8.73 3.74
CA LEU A 76 17.22 -8.87 5.01
C LEU A 76 16.42 -9.69 6.03
N GLY A 77 15.11 -9.81 5.81
CA GLY A 77 14.18 -10.35 6.81
C GLY A 77 13.96 -9.39 7.98
N GLY A 78 13.15 -9.84 8.95
CA GLY A 78 12.78 -9.01 10.09
C GLY A 78 11.80 -7.87 9.75
N VAL A 79 11.56 -7.00 10.73
CA VAL A 79 10.66 -5.86 10.61
C VAL A 79 11.30 -4.64 11.26
N VAL A 80 11.27 -3.51 10.59
CA VAL A 80 11.61 -2.21 11.17
C VAL A 80 10.36 -1.47 11.59
N LYS A 81 10.46 -0.57 12.57
CA LYS A 81 9.40 0.37 12.94
C LYS A 81 9.90 1.81 12.82
N ALA A 82 9.01 2.73 12.51
CA ALA A 82 9.30 4.15 12.43
C ALA A 82 8.05 4.98 12.72
N SER A 83 8.21 6.17 13.28
CA SER A 83 7.17 7.20 13.27
C SER A 83 7.28 8.05 12.01
N PRO A 84 6.19 8.67 11.50
CA PRO A 84 6.26 9.65 10.42
C PRO A 84 7.29 10.75 10.73
N GLY A 85 8.23 10.98 9.79
CA GLY A 85 9.34 11.93 9.98
C GLY A 85 10.47 11.44 10.90
N GLY A 86 10.35 10.25 11.49
CA GLY A 86 11.39 9.61 12.30
C GLY A 86 12.35 8.76 11.48
N LYS A 87 13.30 8.15 12.17
CA LYS A 87 14.19 7.14 11.59
C LYS A 87 13.62 5.74 11.84
N ALA A 88 13.76 4.87 10.87
CA ALA A 88 13.42 3.46 11.06
C ALA A 88 14.45 2.79 11.99
N GLU A 89 13.95 2.01 12.94
CA GLU A 89 14.74 1.19 13.85
C GLU A 89 14.32 -0.26 13.79
N GLN A 90 15.25 -1.18 14.06
CA GLN A 90 14.95 -2.61 14.04
C GLN A 90 14.00 -2.97 15.17
N PHE A 91 12.86 -3.57 14.84
CA PHE A 91 11.84 -4.03 15.80
C PHE A 91 11.84 -5.54 15.95
N ILE A 92 11.72 -6.28 14.85
CA ILE A 92 11.91 -7.72 14.81
C ILE A 92 13.25 -7.99 14.12
N GLN A 93 14.19 -8.59 14.85
CA GLN A 93 15.50 -8.93 14.29
C GLN A 93 15.39 -9.91 13.12
N PRO A 94 16.22 -9.78 12.07
CA PRO A 94 16.37 -10.81 11.07
C PRO A 94 16.63 -12.19 11.70
N GLY A 95 15.88 -13.22 11.27
CA GLY A 95 16.01 -14.58 11.82
C GLY A 95 15.26 -14.82 13.13
N ALA A 96 14.64 -13.81 13.75
CA ALA A 96 13.89 -13.98 14.99
C ALA A 96 12.78 -15.05 14.82
N ALA A 97 12.63 -15.97 15.79
CA ALA A 97 11.71 -17.11 15.76
C ALA A 97 11.84 -17.96 14.47
N GLY A 98 13.02 -18.05 13.87
CA GLY A 98 13.26 -18.74 12.61
C GLY A 98 12.63 -18.03 11.40
N SER A 99 12.35 -16.72 11.47
CA SER A 99 11.89 -15.96 10.32
C SER A 99 12.99 -15.78 9.28
N ARG A 100 12.58 -15.65 8.01
CA ARG A 100 13.47 -15.43 6.87
C ARG A 100 13.04 -14.16 6.12
N SER A 101 13.03 -14.18 4.81
CA SER A 101 12.51 -13.07 3.99
C SER A 101 11.08 -12.72 4.40
N THR A 102 10.85 -11.45 4.69
CA THR A 102 9.55 -10.97 5.15
C THR A 102 8.79 -10.35 3.98
N LEU A 103 7.61 -10.92 3.69
CA LEU A 103 6.62 -10.36 2.79
C LEU A 103 5.56 -9.61 3.63
N GLY A 104 4.31 -10.01 3.58
CA GLY A 104 3.23 -9.33 4.28
C GLY A 104 3.49 -9.08 5.77
N VAL A 105 3.16 -7.88 6.23
CA VAL A 105 3.12 -7.52 7.65
C VAL A 105 1.78 -6.86 7.98
N LEU A 106 1.19 -7.22 9.14
CA LEU A 106 -0.07 -6.63 9.60
C LEU A 106 -0.07 -6.43 11.11
N ALA A 107 -0.26 -5.18 11.55
CA ALA A 107 -0.49 -4.82 12.94
C ALA A 107 -1.97 -5.00 13.30
N ASP A 108 -2.27 -5.89 14.21
CA ASP A 108 -3.60 -6.04 14.85
C ASP A 108 -3.56 -5.40 16.23
N GLU A 109 -3.93 -4.12 16.31
CA GLU A 109 -3.95 -3.40 17.58
C GLU A 109 -4.96 -3.98 18.58
N LYS A 110 -6.10 -4.52 18.10
CA LYS A 110 -7.13 -5.10 18.94
C LYS A 110 -6.62 -6.38 19.62
N GLY A 111 -5.89 -7.22 18.88
CA GLY A 111 -5.26 -8.43 19.40
C GLY A 111 -3.93 -8.19 20.09
N GLY A 112 -3.31 -7.00 19.92
CA GLY A 112 -1.96 -6.71 20.39
C GLY A 112 -0.88 -7.53 19.67
N LEU A 113 -1.11 -7.87 18.41
CA LEU A 113 -0.28 -8.78 17.62
C LEU A 113 0.28 -8.11 16.35
N LEU A 114 1.49 -8.49 15.98
CA LEU A 114 2.06 -8.23 14.67
C LEU A 114 2.20 -9.55 13.92
N TYR A 115 1.46 -9.70 12.85
CA TYR A 115 1.54 -10.85 11.94
C TYR A 115 2.58 -10.59 10.86
N VAL A 116 3.34 -11.61 10.49
CA VAL A 116 4.45 -11.54 9.55
C VAL A 116 4.47 -12.77 8.65
N CYS A 117 4.34 -12.62 7.36
CA CYS A 117 4.61 -13.65 6.36
C CYS A 117 6.13 -13.81 6.20
N SER A 118 6.64 -15.00 6.47
CA SER A 118 8.07 -15.34 6.43
C SER A 118 8.31 -16.51 5.49
N ASN A 119 9.20 -16.36 4.53
CA ASN A 119 9.37 -17.31 3.44
C ASN A 119 10.84 -17.67 3.18
N ASP A 120 11.09 -18.94 2.88
CA ASP A 120 12.30 -19.36 2.20
C ASP A 120 12.18 -19.08 0.71
N ILE A 121 12.76 -17.99 0.26
CA ILE A 121 12.79 -17.59 -1.15
C ILE A 121 14.19 -17.75 -1.78
N THR A 122 14.97 -18.69 -1.25
CA THR A 122 16.29 -19.03 -1.81
C THR A 122 16.22 -19.41 -3.29
N GLY A 123 15.10 -20.03 -3.71
CA GLY A 123 14.84 -20.36 -5.12
C GLY A 123 14.82 -19.15 -6.06
N PHE A 124 14.54 -17.96 -5.55
CA PHE A 124 14.62 -16.68 -6.31
C PHE A 124 16.00 -16.02 -6.19
N GLY A 125 16.96 -16.67 -5.52
CA GLY A 125 18.30 -16.13 -5.32
C GLY A 125 18.41 -15.14 -4.17
N VAL A 126 17.44 -15.13 -3.27
CA VAL A 126 17.42 -14.33 -2.03
C VAL A 126 17.55 -15.26 -0.84
N PRO A 127 18.75 -15.40 -0.26
CA PRO A 127 18.98 -16.38 0.80
C PRO A 127 18.25 -16.03 2.11
N GLY A 128 18.06 -14.74 2.41
CA GLY A 128 17.50 -14.28 3.67
C GLY A 128 18.34 -14.73 4.89
N PRO A 129 17.89 -14.43 6.10
CA PRO A 129 18.54 -14.93 7.32
C PRO A 129 18.12 -16.37 7.65
N GLY A 130 18.99 -17.13 8.34
CA GLY A 130 18.68 -18.47 8.83
C GLY A 130 18.50 -19.51 7.73
N ASP A 131 17.94 -20.67 8.13
CA ASP A 131 17.81 -21.85 7.28
C ASP A 131 16.42 -22.53 7.31
N THR A 132 15.45 -21.93 8.01
CA THR A 132 14.07 -22.42 8.10
C THR A 132 13.47 -22.54 6.70
N LYS A 133 12.94 -23.72 6.36
CA LYS A 133 12.35 -24.01 5.05
C LYS A 133 10.86 -23.70 4.99
N GLY A 134 10.38 -23.38 3.77
CA GLY A 134 8.96 -23.18 3.47
C GLY A 134 8.43 -21.81 3.83
N ALA A 135 7.09 -21.73 3.87
CA ALA A 135 6.32 -20.52 4.12
C ALA A 135 5.68 -20.59 5.51
N TRP A 136 5.72 -19.49 6.24
CA TRP A 136 5.26 -19.40 7.62
C TRP A 136 4.50 -18.12 7.91
N LEU A 137 3.43 -18.21 8.68
CA LEU A 137 2.87 -17.10 9.41
C LEU A 137 3.53 -17.01 10.78
N LYS A 138 4.31 -15.98 11.03
CA LYS A 138 4.92 -15.68 12.32
C LYS A 138 4.05 -14.64 13.03
N VAL A 139 3.95 -14.78 14.35
CA VAL A 139 3.16 -13.87 15.20
C VAL A 139 4.06 -13.35 16.31
N PHE A 140 4.06 -12.03 16.48
CA PHE A 140 4.83 -11.34 17.50
C PHE A 140 3.90 -10.46 18.35
N ASP A 141 4.33 -10.16 19.55
CA ASP A 141 3.72 -9.15 20.39
C ASP A 141 3.94 -7.76 19.79
N LEU A 142 2.88 -7.01 19.57
CA LEU A 142 2.96 -5.70 18.86
C LEU A 142 3.69 -4.63 19.67
N ALA A 143 3.68 -4.72 21.01
CA ALA A 143 4.35 -3.75 21.85
C ALA A 143 5.85 -4.03 22.02
N SER A 144 6.22 -5.30 22.23
CA SER A 144 7.58 -5.70 22.58
C SER A 144 8.38 -6.38 21.46
N GLY A 145 7.72 -6.85 20.40
CA GLY A 145 8.34 -7.67 19.35
C GLY A 145 8.66 -9.10 19.80
N ALA A 146 8.23 -9.53 20.99
CA ALA A 146 8.46 -10.89 21.47
C ALA A 146 7.68 -11.92 20.64
N PRO A 147 8.26 -13.08 20.28
CA PRO A 147 7.56 -14.11 19.52
C PRO A 147 6.39 -14.70 20.31
N LYS A 148 5.24 -14.86 19.65
CA LYS A 148 4.00 -15.45 20.21
C LYS A 148 3.60 -16.74 19.52
N GLY A 149 3.95 -16.91 18.23
CA GLY A 149 3.57 -18.10 17.48
C GLY A 149 4.30 -18.23 16.14
N SER A 150 4.28 -19.45 15.61
CA SER A 150 4.89 -19.78 14.33
C SER A 150 4.11 -20.91 13.68
N TYR A 151 3.48 -20.63 12.54
CA TYR A 151 2.52 -21.54 11.89
C TYR A 151 2.95 -21.75 10.43
N GLY A 152 3.35 -22.97 10.10
CA GLY A 152 3.72 -23.35 8.73
C GLY A 152 2.49 -23.37 7.83
N LEU A 153 2.61 -22.88 6.61
CA LEU A 153 1.60 -23.12 5.59
C LEU A 153 1.67 -24.59 5.18
N PRO A 154 0.50 -25.28 5.08
CA PRO A 154 0.47 -26.73 4.92
C PRO A 154 1.06 -27.27 3.61
N ASP A 155 0.96 -26.51 2.51
CA ASP A 155 1.50 -26.93 1.22
C ASP A 155 2.99 -26.55 1.11
N PRO A 156 3.88 -27.49 0.74
CA PRO A 156 5.32 -27.19 0.62
C PRO A 156 5.66 -26.20 -0.51
N LYS A 157 4.73 -25.95 -1.42
CA LYS A 157 4.87 -24.95 -2.51
C LYS A 157 4.41 -23.56 -2.08
N SER A 158 3.74 -23.44 -0.93
CA SER A 158 3.17 -22.17 -0.48
C SER A 158 4.17 -21.02 -0.46
N LEU A 159 3.66 -19.83 -0.76
CA LEU A 159 4.29 -18.55 -0.47
C LEU A 159 3.30 -17.70 0.35
N CYS A 160 3.61 -17.49 1.62
CA CYS A 160 2.84 -16.60 2.51
C CYS A 160 3.00 -15.16 1.98
N ASN A 161 1.94 -14.59 1.39
CA ASN A 161 2.05 -13.27 0.78
C ASN A 161 1.53 -12.18 1.72
N ASP A 162 0.23 -12.05 1.89
CA ASP A 162 -0.36 -10.95 2.64
C ASP A 162 -1.36 -11.44 3.69
N ILE A 163 -1.80 -10.54 4.60
CA ILE A 163 -2.55 -10.91 5.79
C ILE A 163 -3.72 -9.95 5.99
N ALA A 164 -4.87 -10.49 6.38
CA ALA A 164 -5.99 -9.71 6.90
C ALA A 164 -6.49 -10.31 8.22
N VAL A 165 -7.07 -9.49 9.11
CA VAL A 165 -7.66 -9.96 10.37
C VAL A 165 -9.16 -9.67 10.38
N GLY A 166 -9.94 -10.70 10.65
CA GLY A 166 -11.38 -10.61 10.76
C GLY A 166 -11.83 -10.04 12.10
N SER A 167 -13.10 -9.68 12.19
CA SER A 167 -13.70 -9.13 13.41
C SER A 167 -13.70 -10.13 14.58
N ASP A 168 -13.62 -11.43 14.28
CA ASP A 168 -13.49 -12.53 15.24
C ASP A 168 -12.03 -12.75 15.73
N GLY A 169 -11.07 -11.94 15.24
CA GLY A 169 -9.65 -12.06 15.54
C GLY A 169 -8.92 -13.16 14.76
N SER A 170 -9.59 -13.83 13.81
CA SER A 170 -8.93 -14.78 12.93
C SER A 170 -8.06 -14.07 11.91
N ALA A 171 -6.83 -14.55 11.72
CA ALA A 171 -5.97 -14.08 10.62
C ALA A 171 -6.21 -14.91 9.36
N TYR A 172 -6.38 -14.24 8.23
CA TYR A 172 -6.45 -14.81 6.90
C TYR A 172 -5.16 -14.52 6.16
N VAL A 173 -4.65 -15.50 5.42
CA VAL A 173 -3.36 -15.43 4.72
C VAL A 173 -3.56 -15.82 3.27
N SER A 174 -3.13 -14.98 2.34
CA SER A 174 -3.08 -15.29 0.92
C SER A 174 -1.84 -16.12 0.58
N ASP A 175 -1.99 -17.09 -0.31
CA ASP A 175 -0.91 -17.94 -0.80
C ASP A 175 -0.72 -17.72 -2.31
N SER A 176 0.42 -17.17 -2.69
CA SER A 176 0.68 -16.82 -4.09
C SER A 176 0.88 -18.03 -5.01
N PHE A 177 1.18 -19.23 -4.47
CA PHE A 177 1.52 -20.38 -5.31
C PHE A 177 0.52 -21.53 -5.23
N THR A 178 -0.51 -21.38 -4.40
CA THR A 178 -1.61 -22.33 -4.34
C THR A 178 -2.97 -21.61 -4.40
N PRO A 179 -4.07 -22.31 -4.73
CA PRO A 179 -5.39 -21.67 -4.78
C PRO A 179 -6.03 -21.50 -3.40
N ASN A 180 -5.20 -21.23 -2.36
CA ASN A 180 -5.65 -21.28 -0.98
C ASN A 180 -5.57 -19.92 -0.30
N VAL A 181 -6.62 -19.61 0.45
CA VAL A 181 -6.56 -18.68 1.57
C VAL A 181 -6.55 -19.51 2.85
N TYR A 182 -5.52 -19.35 3.66
CA TYR A 182 -5.43 -20.00 4.95
C TYR A 182 -6.04 -19.15 6.06
N LYS A 183 -6.49 -19.79 7.14
CA LYS A 183 -7.05 -19.12 8.32
C LYS A 183 -6.38 -19.65 9.59
N LEU A 184 -5.98 -18.72 10.45
CA LEU A 184 -5.57 -19.00 11.82
C LEU A 184 -6.62 -18.44 12.77
N LYS A 185 -7.35 -19.31 13.47
CA LYS A 185 -8.28 -18.88 14.54
C LYS A 185 -7.51 -18.51 15.81
N PRO A 186 -8.01 -17.58 16.63
CA PRO A 186 -7.43 -17.32 17.94
C PRO A 186 -7.27 -18.62 18.76
N GLY A 187 -6.05 -18.85 19.25
CA GLY A 187 -5.72 -20.05 20.03
C GLY A 187 -5.57 -21.35 19.25
N ALA A 188 -5.71 -21.34 17.91
CA ALA A 188 -5.48 -22.54 17.11
C ALA A 188 -3.99 -22.93 17.09
N ALA A 189 -3.73 -24.23 16.99
CA ALA A 189 -2.38 -24.77 16.90
C ALA A 189 -1.79 -24.76 15.47
N ALA A 190 -2.64 -24.60 14.44
CA ALA A 190 -2.22 -24.65 13.04
C ALA A 190 -3.15 -23.79 12.16
N LEU A 191 -2.64 -23.41 10.98
CA LEU A 191 -3.44 -22.85 9.88
C LEU A 191 -4.33 -23.94 9.28
N GLU A 192 -5.55 -23.55 8.90
CA GLU A 192 -6.47 -24.38 8.10
C GLU A 192 -6.60 -23.80 6.68
N ALA A 193 -6.69 -24.64 5.64
CA ALA A 193 -7.11 -24.20 4.33
C ALA A 193 -8.58 -23.80 4.42
N TRP A 194 -8.84 -22.48 4.49
CA TRP A 194 -10.16 -21.93 4.76
C TRP A 194 -10.99 -21.77 3.48
N ALA A 195 -10.36 -21.27 2.42
CA ALA A 195 -10.94 -21.21 1.09
C ALA A 195 -9.97 -21.84 0.08
N THR A 196 -10.50 -22.75 -0.75
CA THR A 196 -9.77 -23.34 -1.87
C THR A 196 -10.71 -23.32 -3.08
N ASP A 197 -10.35 -22.61 -4.12
CA ASP A 197 -11.17 -22.47 -5.33
C ASP A 197 -10.28 -22.39 -6.57
N PRO A 198 -10.60 -23.08 -7.68
CA PRO A 198 -9.86 -22.98 -8.94
C PRO A 198 -9.71 -21.55 -9.49
N LEU A 199 -10.66 -20.64 -9.19
CA LEU A 199 -10.58 -19.23 -9.59
C LEU A 199 -9.41 -18.51 -8.92
N LEU A 200 -8.96 -18.99 -7.76
CA LEU A 200 -7.84 -18.42 -6.99
C LEU A 200 -6.49 -19.02 -7.39
N ALA A 201 -6.49 -20.02 -8.29
CA ALA A 201 -5.26 -20.69 -8.69
C ALA A 201 -4.33 -19.72 -9.45
N PRO A 202 -3.02 -19.78 -9.19
CA PRO A 202 -2.07 -19.05 -10.02
C PRO A 202 -2.18 -19.52 -11.47
N ALA A 203 -2.07 -18.58 -12.41
CA ALA A 203 -1.95 -18.93 -13.81
C ALA A 203 -0.62 -19.69 -14.04
N LYS A 204 -0.55 -20.44 -15.15
CA LYS A 204 0.72 -21.04 -15.55
C LYS A 204 1.75 -19.93 -15.73
N ASP A 205 2.88 -20.06 -15.06
CA ASP A 205 3.97 -19.06 -15.07
C ASP A 205 3.58 -17.69 -14.50
N GLY A 206 2.48 -17.61 -13.72
CA GLY A 206 1.99 -16.42 -13.03
C GLY A 206 2.23 -16.46 -11.51
N VAL A 207 2.01 -15.32 -10.87
CA VAL A 207 1.92 -15.18 -9.41
C VAL A 207 0.42 -15.03 -9.07
N GLY A 208 -0.06 -15.87 -8.18
CA GLY A 208 -1.47 -15.95 -7.81
C GLY A 208 -1.90 -14.92 -6.79
N LEU A 209 -2.53 -15.41 -5.71
CA LEU A 209 -3.07 -14.55 -4.65
C LEU A 209 -2.01 -13.64 -4.05
N ASP A 210 -2.39 -12.39 -3.84
CA ASP A 210 -1.54 -11.34 -3.33
C ASP A 210 -2.26 -10.56 -2.23
N GLY A 211 -2.65 -9.30 -2.45
CA GLY A 211 -3.34 -8.48 -1.47
C GLY A 211 -4.62 -9.11 -0.93
N ILE A 212 -4.86 -8.94 0.36
CA ILE A 212 -6.02 -9.47 1.06
C ILE A 212 -6.57 -8.48 2.07
N ALA A 213 -7.89 -8.30 2.13
CA ALA A 213 -8.52 -7.42 3.10
C ALA A 213 -9.94 -7.89 3.46
N VAL A 214 -10.37 -7.63 4.69
CA VAL A 214 -11.78 -7.79 5.09
C VAL A 214 -12.51 -6.49 4.81
N GLY A 215 -13.58 -6.56 4.03
CA GLY A 215 -14.43 -5.42 3.71
C GLY A 215 -15.34 -5.00 4.87
N ALA A 216 -15.89 -3.79 4.79
CA ALA A 216 -16.87 -3.30 5.76
C ALA A 216 -18.16 -4.13 5.76
N ASP A 217 -18.45 -4.84 4.68
CA ASP A 217 -19.56 -5.81 4.56
C ASP A 217 -19.27 -7.15 5.24
N GLY A 218 -18.08 -7.33 5.82
CA GLY A 218 -17.64 -8.55 6.50
C GLY A 218 -17.18 -9.68 5.58
N ASN A 219 -17.15 -9.48 4.26
CA ASN A 219 -16.59 -10.44 3.30
C ASN A 219 -15.08 -10.25 3.16
N LEU A 220 -14.41 -11.30 2.67
CA LEU A 220 -12.99 -11.24 2.35
C LEU A 220 -12.80 -10.88 0.87
N TYR A 221 -11.85 -10.01 0.62
CA TYR A 221 -11.46 -9.60 -0.73
C TYR A 221 -10.00 -9.95 -0.95
N VAL A 222 -9.69 -10.50 -2.12
CA VAL A 222 -8.32 -10.90 -2.48
C VAL A 222 -8.02 -10.50 -3.91
N THR A 223 -6.76 -10.17 -4.16
CA THR A 223 -6.25 -9.93 -5.52
C THR A 223 -5.41 -11.10 -6.01
N THR A 224 -5.20 -11.19 -7.31
CA THR A 224 -4.10 -11.95 -7.91
C THR A 224 -3.16 -10.98 -8.61
N PHE A 225 -1.85 -11.26 -8.54
CA PHE A 225 -0.83 -10.35 -9.07
C PHE A 225 -0.75 -10.41 -10.61
N ILE A 226 -0.57 -11.60 -11.20
CA ILE A 226 -0.51 -11.83 -12.66
C ILE A 226 -1.26 -13.12 -13.02
N PRO A 227 -2.35 -13.02 -13.81
CA PRO A 227 -3.04 -11.80 -14.24
C PRO A 227 -3.70 -11.10 -13.05
N ALA A 228 -3.72 -9.76 -13.07
CA ALA A 228 -4.32 -8.99 -11.99
C ALA A 228 -5.85 -9.08 -12.04
N LYS A 229 -6.43 -9.61 -10.97
CA LYS A 229 -7.87 -9.76 -10.77
C LYS A 229 -8.24 -9.43 -9.33
N LEU A 230 -9.51 -9.18 -9.09
CA LEU A 230 -10.10 -8.95 -7.77
C LEU A 230 -11.23 -9.92 -7.54
N PHE A 231 -11.21 -10.59 -6.38
CA PHE A 231 -12.24 -11.55 -5.98
C PHE A 231 -12.85 -11.16 -4.64
N LYS A 232 -14.13 -11.49 -4.49
CA LYS A 232 -14.86 -11.49 -3.23
C LYS A 232 -15.06 -12.93 -2.79
N ILE A 233 -14.73 -13.24 -1.54
CA ILE A 233 -15.03 -14.53 -0.89
C ILE A 233 -16.03 -14.25 0.22
N ALA A 234 -17.25 -14.77 0.08
CA ALA A 234 -18.27 -14.59 1.08
C ALA A 234 -17.87 -15.25 2.40
N ILE A 235 -18.08 -14.57 3.52
CA ILE A 235 -17.92 -15.15 4.85
C ILE A 235 -19.30 -15.40 5.45
N LYS A 236 -19.64 -16.68 5.72
CA LYS A 236 -20.87 -17.06 6.37
C LYS A 236 -20.57 -17.97 7.55
N ASP A 237 -20.95 -17.55 8.75
CA ASP A 237 -20.71 -18.29 10.00
C ASP A 237 -19.22 -18.70 10.17
N GLY A 238 -18.32 -17.80 9.79
CA GLY A 238 -16.87 -18.01 9.85
C GLY A 238 -16.29 -18.95 8.81
N LYS A 239 -17.13 -19.46 7.88
CA LYS A 239 -16.74 -20.34 6.78
C LYS A 239 -16.67 -19.58 5.46
N ALA A 240 -15.83 -20.07 4.55
CA ALA A 240 -15.80 -19.58 3.17
C ALA A 240 -17.08 -20.00 2.45
N GLY A 241 -17.68 -19.04 1.77
CA GLY A 241 -18.79 -19.24 0.84
C GLY A 241 -18.31 -19.13 -0.61
N ALA A 242 -19.16 -18.58 -1.46
CA ALA A 242 -18.86 -18.41 -2.88
C ALA A 242 -17.65 -17.49 -3.11
N VAL A 243 -16.79 -17.87 -4.05
CA VAL A 243 -15.75 -17.04 -4.63
C VAL A 243 -16.32 -16.40 -5.90
N THR A 244 -16.26 -15.07 -5.99
CA THR A 244 -16.79 -14.31 -7.13
C THR A 244 -15.70 -13.39 -7.67
N GLU A 245 -15.37 -13.51 -8.96
CA GLU A 245 -14.52 -12.51 -9.65
C GLU A 245 -15.32 -11.23 -9.84
N LEU A 246 -14.77 -10.09 -9.42
CA LEU A 246 -15.40 -8.79 -9.54
C LEU A 246 -15.06 -8.15 -10.89
N LYS A 247 -16.07 -7.53 -11.51
CA LYS A 247 -15.88 -6.73 -12.72
C LYS A 247 -15.34 -5.37 -12.36
N THR A 248 -14.08 -5.11 -12.69
CA THR A 248 -13.43 -3.84 -12.44
C THR A 248 -13.77 -2.80 -13.52
N SER A 249 -13.90 -1.53 -13.14
CA SER A 249 -14.23 -0.42 -14.07
C SER A 249 -13.12 -0.15 -15.09
N ARG A 250 -11.89 -0.56 -14.80
CA ARG A 250 -10.73 -0.58 -15.69
C ARG A 250 -9.83 -1.77 -15.35
N ALA A 251 -8.93 -2.10 -16.25
CA ALA A 251 -7.90 -3.08 -15.95
C ALA A 251 -7.03 -2.61 -14.77
N ILE A 252 -6.70 -3.55 -13.90
CA ILE A 252 -5.70 -3.41 -12.85
C ILE A 252 -4.39 -3.98 -13.39
N ASP A 253 -3.26 -3.41 -13.00
CA ASP A 253 -1.96 -3.81 -13.51
C ASP A 253 -1.03 -4.21 -12.36
N HIS A 254 -0.73 -5.51 -12.23
CA HIS A 254 0.06 -6.07 -11.12
C HIS A 254 -0.56 -5.68 -9.76
N ALA A 255 -1.74 -6.25 -9.48
CA ALA A 255 -2.47 -5.97 -8.22
C ALA A 255 -1.71 -6.59 -7.05
N ASP A 256 -1.04 -5.74 -6.30
CA ASP A 256 -0.23 -6.06 -5.12
C ASP A 256 -1.05 -5.87 -3.83
N ALA A 257 -0.48 -5.45 -2.72
CA ALA A 257 -1.17 -5.36 -1.45
C ALA A 257 -2.47 -4.53 -1.50
N MET A 258 -3.45 -4.98 -0.74
CA MET A 258 -4.74 -4.31 -0.56
C MET A 258 -5.04 -4.11 0.92
N ARG A 259 -5.56 -2.93 1.28
CA ARG A 259 -5.93 -2.59 2.67
C ARG A 259 -7.32 -1.98 2.73
N ALA A 260 -8.08 -2.31 3.78
CA ALA A 260 -9.38 -1.69 4.03
C ALA A 260 -9.24 -0.18 4.23
N PHE A 261 -10.16 0.59 3.65
CA PHE A 261 -10.20 2.06 3.67
C PHE A 261 -11.65 2.54 3.78
N GLY A 262 -12.16 2.62 5.00
CA GLY A 262 -13.57 2.86 5.25
C GLY A 262 -14.42 1.73 4.67
N ASP A 263 -15.34 2.07 3.78
CA ASP A 263 -16.18 1.13 2.99
C ASP A 263 -15.56 0.72 1.64
N SER A 264 -14.31 1.12 1.41
CA SER A 264 -13.54 0.90 0.19
C SER A 264 -12.21 0.22 0.53
N PHE A 265 -11.32 0.13 -0.45
CA PHE A 265 -9.96 -0.39 -0.27
C PHE A 265 -8.94 0.56 -0.89
N LEU A 266 -7.74 0.60 -0.33
CA LEU A 266 -6.53 1.05 -1.00
C LEU A 266 -5.90 -0.17 -1.68
N LEU A 267 -5.53 -0.02 -2.94
CA LEU A 267 -4.90 -1.05 -3.76
C LEU A 267 -3.62 -0.51 -4.38
N ILE A 268 -2.54 -1.24 -4.22
CA ILE A 268 -1.31 -1.01 -4.96
C ILE A 268 -1.37 -1.72 -6.31
N GLU A 269 -0.99 -1.00 -7.34
CA GLU A 269 -0.70 -1.56 -8.65
C GLU A 269 0.82 -1.43 -8.89
N GLY A 270 1.52 -2.55 -9.02
CA GLY A 270 2.98 -2.61 -9.15
C GLY A 270 3.52 -1.83 -10.35
N ALA A 271 2.66 -1.53 -11.33
CA ALA A 271 2.94 -0.62 -12.43
C ALA A 271 3.12 0.86 -12.02
N GLY A 272 3.12 1.18 -10.72
CA GLY A 272 3.44 2.51 -10.20
C GLY A 272 2.24 3.33 -9.73
N ARG A 273 1.13 2.70 -9.32
CA ARG A 273 -0.08 3.40 -8.90
C ARG A 273 -0.57 3.00 -7.50
N LEU A 274 -1.20 3.96 -6.84
CA LEU A 274 -2.09 3.74 -5.72
C LEU A 274 -3.52 4.04 -6.17
N ALA A 275 -4.44 3.11 -5.96
CA ALA A 275 -5.85 3.24 -6.31
C ALA A 275 -6.76 3.11 -5.08
N LYS A 276 -7.94 3.73 -5.16
CA LYS A 276 -9.09 3.44 -4.32
C LYS A 276 -10.03 2.50 -5.07
N VAL A 277 -10.43 1.42 -4.41
CA VAL A 277 -11.38 0.45 -4.96
C VAL A 277 -12.67 0.49 -4.14
N THR A 278 -13.79 0.80 -4.78
CA THR A 278 -15.12 0.79 -4.16
C THR A 278 -15.96 -0.32 -4.78
N VAL A 279 -16.42 -1.25 -3.96
CA VAL A 279 -17.19 -2.42 -4.43
C VAL A 279 -18.68 -2.20 -4.21
N LYS A 280 -19.47 -2.51 -5.25
CA LYS A 280 -20.93 -2.51 -5.18
C LYS A 280 -21.47 -3.77 -5.91
N GLY A 281 -22.02 -4.70 -5.15
CA GLY A 281 -22.40 -6.00 -5.69
C GLY A 281 -21.18 -6.77 -6.17
N ASP A 282 -21.16 -7.11 -7.46
CA ASP A 282 -20.05 -7.80 -8.11
C ASP A 282 -19.25 -6.87 -9.06
N GLU A 283 -19.44 -5.55 -8.91
CA GLU A 283 -18.68 -4.54 -9.64
C GLU A 283 -17.74 -3.79 -8.70
N ALA A 284 -16.56 -3.42 -9.20
CA ALA A 284 -15.53 -2.68 -8.48
C ALA A 284 -15.11 -1.44 -9.28
N GLN A 285 -15.40 -0.27 -8.75
CA GLN A 285 -14.90 1.01 -9.27
C GLN A 285 -13.46 1.19 -8.80
N VAL A 286 -12.53 1.39 -9.73
CA VAL A 286 -11.08 1.56 -9.48
C VAL A 286 -10.67 2.97 -9.89
N ASP A 287 -10.43 3.82 -8.88
CA ASP A 287 -10.05 5.22 -9.05
C ASP A 287 -8.59 5.42 -8.67
N THR A 288 -7.78 5.96 -9.57
CA THR A 288 -6.37 6.25 -9.29
C THR A 288 -6.23 7.45 -8.36
N ILE A 289 -5.52 7.27 -7.24
CA ILE A 289 -5.18 8.31 -6.25
C ILE A 289 -3.84 8.95 -6.61
N ALA A 290 -2.83 8.13 -6.93
CA ALA A 290 -1.48 8.58 -7.25
C ALA A 290 -0.83 7.70 -8.31
N GLU A 291 0.08 8.31 -9.08
CA GLU A 291 0.88 7.65 -10.13
C GLU A 291 2.37 8.02 -9.96
N GLY A 292 3.22 7.34 -10.71
CA GLY A 292 4.67 7.60 -10.70
C GLY A 292 5.36 7.15 -9.41
N LEU A 293 4.80 6.14 -8.73
CA LEU A 293 5.46 5.47 -7.61
C LEU A 293 6.52 4.50 -8.15
N ALA A 294 7.65 4.37 -7.46
CA ALA A 294 8.75 3.53 -7.91
C ALA A 294 8.58 2.08 -7.43
N GLU A 295 7.98 1.24 -8.29
CA GLU A 295 7.68 -0.17 -8.00
C GLU A 295 7.03 -0.34 -6.60
N PRO A 296 5.86 0.26 -6.39
CA PRO A 296 5.17 0.17 -5.11
C PRO A 296 4.65 -1.25 -4.91
N VAL A 297 4.70 -1.73 -3.68
CA VAL A 297 4.27 -3.09 -3.31
C VAL A 297 3.22 -3.09 -2.21
N SER A 298 3.22 -2.11 -1.31
CA SER A 298 2.27 -2.10 -0.20
C SER A 298 1.90 -0.70 0.23
N VAL A 299 0.77 -0.57 0.92
CA VAL A 299 0.27 0.69 1.49
C VAL A 299 -0.37 0.47 2.85
N THR A 300 -0.24 1.46 3.73
CA THR A 300 -1.03 1.55 4.96
C THR A 300 -1.52 2.98 5.14
N GLN A 301 -2.58 3.17 5.93
CA GLN A 301 -3.16 4.49 6.19
C GLN A 301 -2.84 4.99 7.59
N VAL A 302 -2.39 6.25 7.67
CA VAL A 302 -2.31 7.01 8.93
C VAL A 302 -3.00 8.35 8.72
N GLY A 303 -4.13 8.55 9.36
CA GLY A 303 -4.96 9.74 9.11
C GLY A 303 -5.37 9.86 7.64
N ASN A 304 -5.05 10.98 7.00
CA ASN A 304 -5.31 11.23 5.58
C ASN A 304 -4.11 10.91 4.67
N THR A 305 -3.12 10.21 5.19
CA THR A 305 -1.90 9.86 4.46
C THR A 305 -1.84 8.35 4.22
N GLY A 306 -1.69 7.96 2.96
CA GLY A 306 -1.27 6.62 2.57
C GLY A 306 0.26 6.54 2.63
N TRP A 307 0.81 5.60 3.37
CA TRP A 307 2.24 5.32 3.40
C TRP A 307 2.52 4.13 2.49
N VAL A 308 3.24 4.39 1.39
CA VAL A 308 3.52 3.41 0.34
C VAL A 308 4.95 2.89 0.50
N ALA A 309 5.10 1.57 0.54
CA ALA A 309 6.40 0.92 0.43
C ALA A 309 6.79 0.82 -1.04
N GLU A 310 7.91 1.46 -1.41
CA GLU A 310 8.52 1.34 -2.74
C GLU A 310 9.53 0.20 -2.71
N GLY A 311 9.07 -1.03 -3.01
CA GLY A 311 9.81 -2.29 -2.84
C GLY A 311 10.96 -2.47 -3.80
N LYS A 312 10.84 -1.95 -5.03
CA LYS A 312 11.88 -2.03 -6.09
C LYS A 312 12.40 -3.45 -6.32
N LEU A 313 11.48 -4.42 -6.30
CA LEU A 313 11.84 -5.85 -6.33
C LEU A 313 12.53 -6.27 -7.63
N SER A 314 12.32 -5.55 -8.74
CA SER A 314 13.02 -5.81 -10.01
C SER A 314 14.54 -5.74 -9.88
N TYR A 315 15.07 -5.00 -8.89
CA TYR A 315 16.50 -4.85 -8.66
C TYR A 315 17.13 -6.04 -7.90
N ILE A 316 16.31 -6.92 -7.32
CA ILE A 316 16.80 -8.13 -6.63
C ILE A 316 16.40 -9.42 -7.33
N ILE A 317 15.18 -9.52 -7.90
CA ILE A 317 14.65 -10.72 -8.54
C ILE A 317 14.18 -10.52 -9.99
N GLY A 318 14.27 -9.30 -10.54
CA GLY A 318 13.77 -8.96 -11.88
C GLY A 318 14.83 -8.40 -12.84
N ASP A 319 14.37 -7.65 -13.84
CA ASP A 319 15.17 -7.16 -14.98
C ASP A 319 16.22 -6.11 -14.62
N ASN A 320 16.10 -5.49 -13.46
CA ASN A 320 17.06 -4.52 -12.95
C ASN A 320 18.09 -5.14 -11.99
N LYS A 321 18.12 -6.47 -11.86
CA LYS A 321 19.02 -7.17 -10.92
C LYS A 321 20.47 -6.74 -11.14
N GLY A 322 21.11 -6.34 -10.01
CA GLY A 322 22.50 -5.89 -9.99
C GLY A 322 22.71 -4.40 -10.28
N LYS A 323 21.67 -3.65 -10.66
CA LYS A 323 21.72 -2.19 -10.75
C LYS A 323 21.51 -1.57 -9.35
N ASP A 324 21.85 -0.29 -9.21
CA ASP A 324 21.58 0.47 -7.97
C ASP A 324 20.09 0.85 -7.88
N PRO A 325 19.36 0.36 -6.87
CA PRO A 325 17.96 0.73 -6.66
C PRO A 325 17.80 2.16 -6.06
N GLY A 326 18.88 2.80 -5.64
CA GLY A 326 18.84 4.01 -4.82
C GLY A 326 18.25 3.72 -3.41
N PRO A 327 17.95 4.77 -2.64
CA PRO A 327 17.46 4.64 -1.27
C PRO A 327 16.07 3.99 -1.21
N PHE A 328 15.79 3.24 -0.16
CA PHE A 328 14.48 2.68 0.12
C PHE A 328 13.71 3.58 1.08
N THR A 329 12.44 3.83 0.77
CA THR A 329 11.59 4.72 1.56
C THR A 329 10.16 4.21 1.68
N LEU A 330 9.51 4.59 2.77
CA LEU A 330 8.06 4.62 2.86
C LEU A 330 7.61 6.02 2.43
N LYS A 331 6.90 6.10 1.33
CA LYS A 331 6.53 7.37 0.68
C LYS A 331 5.13 7.81 1.09
N PRO A 332 4.95 9.02 1.62
CA PRO A 332 3.63 9.54 1.95
C PRO A 332 2.89 9.99 0.69
N VAL A 333 1.63 9.63 0.60
CA VAL A 333 0.69 10.02 -0.46
C VAL A 333 -0.57 10.58 0.20
N SER A 334 -1.06 11.75 -0.24
CA SER A 334 -2.34 12.29 0.24
C SER A 334 -3.50 11.42 -0.24
N LEU A 335 -4.37 11.00 0.67
CA LEU A 335 -5.61 10.26 0.36
C LEU A 335 -6.82 11.18 0.19
N THR A 336 -6.65 12.50 0.43
CA THR A 336 -7.66 13.52 0.15
C THR A 336 -7.31 14.23 -1.16
N LYS A 337 -8.31 14.35 -2.02
CA LYS A 337 -8.23 15.23 -3.21
C LYS A 337 -8.53 16.67 -2.80
#